data_b1dda3c98d435be33346776ea013c52e
#
_entry.id   b1dda3c98d435be33346776ea013c52e
#
_cell.length_a   1.000
_cell.length_b   1.000
_cell.length_c   1.000
_cell.angle_alpha   90.00
_cell.angle_beta   90.00
_cell.angle_gamma   90.00
#
_symmetry.space_group_name_H-M   'P 1'
#
loop_
_entity.id
_entity.type
_entity.pdbx_description
1 polymer ?
#
loop_
_entity_poly.entity_id
_entity_poly.type
_entity_poly.pdbx_seq_one_letter_code
_entity_poly.pdbx_strand_id
1 'polypeptide(L)'
;MLVFQGGGALGACQAGVYQALTEAGIEPDWVIGTSIGAINGTLIVGNKPGQRLARLQEFWGRLGHRDLFDQIWSPVFFGAAFANLSTMMQGVAGFFQVNPHAPWGFQMPVGIERAAFYSTDPLKRTLAELIDFKHLNSKTTRLTVGAVNVRTGEMRYFDTRDMVLGQEHAMASGALPPGFPAVRVDGEPYWDGGLYSNTPVEVVLDDKPRRSSLIFSVNMWQPHGSEPESIWQVLGRQKDIQYASRGKSHVARQEQIHRLRHVIRELGMRLPAAAPNDPAVQELTAYGCHTTMHLVRLLSPRLDREDHTKDIDFSRAGITTRWRAGYEHARRVLAEKPWECDVDTLTGVVVHESAD
;
A
#
# COMPACT_ATOMS: atom_id res chain seq x y z
N MET A 1 -6.88 0.10 -11.73
CA MET A 1 -5.80 -0.49 -10.89
C MET A 1 -5.74 0.25 -9.57
N LEU A 2 -5.35 -0.44 -8.47
CA LEU A 2 -5.16 0.18 -7.16
C LEU A 2 -3.74 -0.04 -6.67
N VAL A 3 -3.09 1.03 -6.16
CA VAL A 3 -1.79 0.97 -5.51
C VAL A 3 -1.94 1.43 -4.06
N PHE A 4 -1.65 0.54 -3.12
CA PHE A 4 -1.82 0.76 -1.69
C PHE A 4 -0.47 0.88 -0.98
N GLN A 5 -0.24 2.03 -0.38
CA GLN A 5 0.94 2.33 0.42
C GLN A 5 0.92 1.60 1.77
N GLY A 6 2.09 1.33 2.34
CA GLY A 6 2.23 0.83 3.71
C GLY A 6 1.99 1.91 4.78
N GLY A 7 1.52 1.51 5.96
CA GLY A 7 1.27 2.48 7.05
C GLY A 7 0.46 1.99 8.25
N GLY A 8 0.41 0.69 8.52
CA GLY A 8 -0.25 0.15 9.71
C GLY A 8 -1.72 0.57 9.84
N ALA A 9 -2.09 1.17 10.97
CA ALA A 9 -3.47 1.60 11.25
C ALA A 9 -4.03 2.64 10.25
N LEU A 10 -3.16 3.37 9.56
CA LEU A 10 -3.56 4.31 8.50
C LEU A 10 -4.26 3.60 7.32
N GLY A 11 -4.03 2.30 7.15
CA GLY A 11 -4.64 1.48 6.10
C GLY A 11 -6.17 1.43 6.14
N ALA A 12 -6.81 1.84 7.24
CA ALA A 12 -8.27 2.00 7.29
C ALA A 12 -8.77 3.04 6.27
N CYS A 13 -7.96 4.05 5.93
CA CYS A 13 -8.25 5.02 4.88
C CYS A 13 -8.38 4.33 3.51
N GLN A 14 -7.52 3.35 3.19
CA GLN A 14 -7.58 2.59 1.94
C GLN A 14 -8.89 1.80 1.81
N ALA A 15 -9.38 1.25 2.91
CA ALA A 15 -10.66 0.55 2.93
C ALA A 15 -11.84 1.50 2.65
N GLY A 16 -11.78 2.74 3.18
CA GLY A 16 -12.74 3.80 2.84
C GLY A 16 -12.68 4.22 1.38
N VAL A 17 -11.48 4.38 0.82
CA VAL A 17 -11.29 4.63 -0.62
C VAL A 17 -11.88 3.50 -1.46
N TYR A 18 -11.60 2.24 -1.11
CA TYR A 18 -12.15 1.09 -1.82
C TYR A 18 -13.69 1.07 -1.77
N GLN A 19 -14.28 1.40 -0.63
CA GLN A 19 -15.74 1.53 -0.51
C GLN A 19 -16.30 2.54 -1.52
N ALA A 20 -15.72 3.74 -1.62
CA ALA A 20 -16.18 4.77 -2.54
C ALA A 20 -16.05 4.32 -4.02
N LEU A 21 -14.95 3.65 -4.36
CA LEU A 21 -14.74 3.10 -5.71
C LEU A 21 -15.79 2.03 -6.07
N THR A 22 -16.04 1.09 -5.16
CA THR A 22 -17.03 0.03 -5.37
C THR A 22 -18.45 0.58 -5.51
N GLU A 23 -18.83 1.56 -4.68
CA GLU A 23 -20.13 2.24 -4.77
C GLU A 23 -20.29 3.03 -6.08
N ALA A 24 -19.19 3.53 -6.66
CA ALA A 24 -19.16 4.14 -7.98
C ALA A 24 -19.10 3.12 -9.16
N GLY A 25 -19.16 1.82 -8.87
CA GLY A 25 -19.08 0.76 -9.89
C GLY A 25 -17.66 0.52 -10.43
N ILE A 26 -16.62 1.03 -9.76
CA ILE A 26 -15.22 0.89 -10.17
C ILE A 26 -14.59 -0.27 -9.40
N GLU A 27 -14.42 -1.41 -10.07
CA GLU A 27 -13.72 -2.57 -9.53
C GLU A 27 -12.31 -2.68 -10.11
N PRO A 28 -11.29 -2.99 -9.29
CA PRO A 28 -9.93 -3.13 -9.78
C PRO A 28 -9.74 -4.45 -10.53
N ASP A 29 -9.00 -4.41 -11.61
CA ASP A 29 -8.44 -5.57 -12.32
C ASP A 29 -7.06 -5.96 -11.80
N TRP A 30 -6.38 -5.03 -11.12
CA TRP A 30 -5.08 -5.26 -10.48
C TRP A 30 -4.94 -4.43 -9.19
N VAL A 31 -4.52 -5.09 -8.11
CA VAL A 31 -4.21 -4.46 -6.83
C VAL A 31 -2.75 -4.71 -6.50
N ILE A 32 -2.04 -3.65 -6.15
CA ILE A 32 -0.64 -3.68 -5.74
C ILE A 32 -0.55 -3.09 -4.34
N GLY A 33 0.17 -3.75 -3.44
CA GLY A 33 0.28 -3.25 -2.07
C GLY A 33 1.58 -3.59 -1.37
N THR A 34 1.92 -2.76 -0.39
CA THR A 34 3.02 -2.96 0.55
C THR A 34 2.48 -2.90 1.97
N SER A 35 2.97 -3.77 2.87
CA SER A 35 2.60 -3.77 4.29
C SER A 35 1.08 -3.93 4.48
N ILE A 36 0.44 -3.05 5.25
CA ILE A 36 -1.03 -3.05 5.40
C ILE A 36 -1.75 -2.92 4.05
N GLY A 37 -1.14 -2.25 3.07
CA GLY A 37 -1.67 -2.18 1.71
C GLY A 37 -1.70 -3.54 1.01
N ALA A 38 -0.71 -4.40 1.26
CA ALA A 38 -0.70 -5.79 0.78
C ALA A 38 -1.81 -6.61 1.46
N ILE A 39 -2.03 -6.41 2.76
CA ILE A 39 -3.09 -7.07 3.52
C ILE A 39 -4.47 -6.68 2.98
N ASN A 40 -4.75 -5.37 2.84
CA ASN A 40 -5.99 -4.87 2.25
C ASN A 40 -6.17 -5.38 0.81
N GLY A 41 -5.10 -5.36 0.00
CA GLY A 41 -5.11 -5.89 -1.37
C GLY A 41 -5.44 -7.38 -1.42
N THR A 42 -4.88 -8.17 -0.51
CA THR A 42 -5.14 -9.61 -0.42
C THR A 42 -6.59 -9.90 -0.01
N LEU A 43 -7.14 -9.11 0.91
CA LEU A 43 -8.56 -9.20 1.31
C LEU A 43 -9.51 -8.85 0.13
N ILE A 44 -9.17 -7.84 -0.66
CA ILE A 44 -9.94 -7.43 -1.84
C ILE A 44 -9.88 -8.53 -2.91
N VAL A 45 -8.69 -8.95 -3.31
CA VAL A 45 -8.51 -9.88 -4.43
C VAL A 45 -8.90 -11.31 -4.04
N GLY A 46 -8.68 -11.70 -2.80
CA GLY A 46 -9.02 -13.02 -2.28
C GLY A 46 -10.51 -13.26 -2.00
N ASN A 47 -11.37 -12.31 -2.40
CA ASN A 47 -12.82 -12.45 -2.24
C ASN A 47 -13.57 -12.02 -3.49
N LYS A 48 -14.78 -12.59 -3.68
CA LYS A 48 -15.67 -12.21 -4.80
C LYS A 48 -16.09 -10.74 -4.68
N PRO A 49 -16.30 -10.00 -5.78
CA PRO A 49 -16.62 -8.57 -5.75
C PRO A 49 -17.68 -8.18 -4.71
N GLY A 50 -18.81 -8.90 -4.67
CA GLY A 50 -19.89 -8.62 -3.71
C GLY A 50 -19.56 -8.90 -2.23
N GLN A 51 -18.41 -9.49 -1.91
CA GLN A 51 -17.98 -9.81 -0.54
C GLN A 51 -16.77 -8.98 -0.09
N ARG A 52 -16.04 -8.34 -0.99
CA ARG A 52 -14.78 -7.63 -0.74
C ARG A 52 -14.90 -6.59 0.37
N LEU A 53 -15.89 -5.71 0.25
CA LEU A 53 -16.14 -4.65 1.23
C LEU A 53 -16.50 -5.22 2.60
N ALA A 54 -17.36 -6.24 2.66
CA ALA A 54 -17.74 -6.89 3.90
C ALA A 54 -16.53 -7.54 4.61
N ARG A 55 -15.61 -8.15 3.85
CA ARG A 55 -14.38 -8.73 4.42
C ARG A 55 -13.40 -7.68 4.93
N LEU A 56 -13.28 -6.53 4.25
CA LEU A 56 -12.52 -5.39 4.78
C LEU A 56 -13.15 -4.86 6.06
N GLN A 57 -14.47 -4.70 6.11
CA GLN A 57 -15.19 -4.25 7.30
C GLN A 57 -15.00 -5.22 8.46
N GLU A 58 -15.07 -6.52 8.21
CA GLU A 58 -14.84 -7.56 9.20
C GLU A 58 -13.40 -7.52 9.72
N PHE A 59 -12.41 -7.43 8.84
CA PHE A 59 -10.99 -7.31 9.22
C PHE A 59 -10.75 -6.11 10.12
N TRP A 60 -11.10 -4.91 9.67
CA TRP A 60 -10.90 -3.67 10.44
C TRP A 60 -11.76 -3.62 11.70
N GLY A 61 -12.93 -4.25 11.69
CA GLY A 61 -13.78 -4.40 12.88
C GLY A 61 -13.17 -5.29 13.95
N ARG A 62 -12.44 -6.36 13.56
CA ARG A 62 -11.70 -7.24 14.49
C ARG A 62 -10.48 -6.55 15.10
N LEU A 63 -9.84 -5.64 14.36
CA LEU A 63 -8.67 -4.89 14.83
C LEU A 63 -9.07 -3.76 15.80
N GLY A 64 -10.27 -3.20 15.62
CA GLY A 64 -10.77 -2.11 16.44
C GLY A 64 -10.98 -2.54 17.91
N HIS A 65 -10.08 -2.11 18.79
CA HIS A 65 -10.26 -2.35 20.21
C HIS A 65 -11.45 -1.53 20.75
N ARG A 66 -12.23 -2.14 21.62
CA ARG A 66 -12.98 -1.37 22.60
C ARG A 66 -12.01 -1.11 23.74
N ASP A 67 -11.57 0.11 23.89
CA ASP A 67 -10.92 0.52 25.13
C ASP A 67 -11.93 0.33 26.25
N LEU A 68 -11.74 -0.69 27.08
CA LEU A 68 -12.52 -0.88 28.32
C LEU A 68 -12.44 0.38 29.22
N PHE A 69 -11.39 1.17 29.04
CA PHE A 69 -11.19 2.46 29.70
C PHE A 69 -12.02 3.60 29.12
N ASP A 70 -12.39 3.58 27.83
CA ASP A 70 -13.33 4.56 27.24
C ASP A 70 -14.73 4.48 27.85
N GLN A 71 -15.08 3.36 28.51
CA GLN A 71 -16.37 3.22 29.22
C GLN A 71 -16.33 3.74 30.64
N ILE A 72 -15.17 3.88 31.28
CA ILE A 72 -15.06 4.18 32.71
C ILE A 72 -14.51 5.58 32.99
N TRP A 73 -13.63 6.10 32.09
CA TRP A 73 -12.97 7.40 32.27
C TRP A 73 -13.09 8.25 31.02
N SER A 74 -13.77 9.36 31.14
CA SER A 74 -14.00 10.34 30.06
C SER A 74 -12.70 10.74 29.32
N PRO A 75 -12.73 10.92 27.97
CA PRO A 75 -11.56 11.13 27.09
C PRO A 75 -10.81 12.46 27.30
N VAL A 76 -11.09 13.21 28.35
CA VAL A 76 -10.61 14.59 28.53
C VAL A 76 -9.14 14.67 28.96
N PHE A 77 -8.55 13.63 29.60
CA PHE A 77 -7.23 13.76 30.21
C PHE A 77 -6.12 12.81 29.70
N PHE A 78 -6.42 11.69 29.03
CA PHE A 78 -5.39 10.69 28.67
C PHE A 78 -5.47 10.18 27.24
N GLY A 79 -5.83 10.99 26.28
CA GLY A 79 -5.98 10.78 24.85
C GLY A 79 -5.20 9.62 24.16
N ALA A 80 -4.98 9.75 22.85
CA ALA A 80 -4.38 8.75 21.95
C ALA A 80 -3.07 8.12 22.47
N ALA A 81 -2.26 8.83 23.24
CA ALA A 81 -0.99 8.32 23.77
C ALA A 81 -1.16 7.12 24.71
N PHE A 82 -2.22 7.08 25.53
CA PHE A 82 -2.49 5.97 26.45
C PHE A 82 -3.07 4.76 25.70
N ALA A 83 -3.94 4.98 24.73
CA ALA A 83 -4.46 3.92 23.86
C ALA A 83 -3.33 3.24 23.08
N ASN A 84 -2.38 4.04 22.57
CA ASN A 84 -1.22 3.54 21.84
C ASN A 84 -0.22 2.79 22.74
N LEU A 85 -0.05 3.22 24.00
CA LEU A 85 0.71 2.48 25.00
C LEU A 85 0.06 1.12 25.32
N SER A 86 -1.27 1.09 25.44
CA SER A 86 -2.04 -0.16 25.61
C SER A 86 -1.86 -1.09 24.42
N THR A 87 -1.91 -0.57 23.19
CA THR A 87 -1.62 -1.31 21.95
C THR A 87 -0.22 -1.91 21.97
N MET A 88 0.78 -1.14 22.39
CA MET A 88 2.16 -1.62 22.51
C MET A 88 2.31 -2.71 23.58
N MET A 89 1.60 -2.60 24.70
CA MET A 89 1.71 -3.55 25.82
C MET A 89 0.88 -4.82 25.66
N GLN A 90 -0.25 -4.76 24.96
CA GLN A 90 -1.20 -5.87 24.85
C GLN A 90 -1.27 -6.48 23.46
N GLY A 91 -0.82 -5.75 22.42
CA GLY A 91 -1.01 -6.11 21.03
C GLY A 91 -2.37 -5.70 20.48
N VAL A 92 -2.70 -6.17 19.28
CA VAL A 92 -3.97 -5.91 18.57
C VAL A 92 -4.65 -7.24 18.29
N ALA A 93 -5.83 -7.43 18.83
CA ALA A 93 -6.61 -8.65 18.62
C ALA A 93 -6.80 -8.89 17.10
N GLY A 94 -6.51 -10.13 16.65
CA GLY A 94 -6.60 -10.47 15.22
C GLY A 94 -5.44 -9.98 14.33
N PHE A 95 -4.45 -9.24 14.88
CA PHE A 95 -3.31 -8.75 14.11
C PHE A 95 -1.97 -9.18 14.72
N PHE A 96 -1.64 -8.74 15.94
CA PHE A 96 -0.40 -9.11 16.62
C PHE A 96 -0.56 -9.21 18.12
N GLN A 97 0.32 -9.98 18.74
CA GLN A 97 0.39 -10.16 20.21
C GLN A 97 1.84 -10.03 20.66
N VAL A 98 2.04 -9.74 21.95
CA VAL A 98 3.39 -9.66 22.53
C VAL A 98 4.12 -10.99 22.32
N ASN A 99 5.37 -10.91 21.88
CA ASN A 99 6.21 -12.10 21.70
C ASN A 99 6.84 -12.49 23.06
N PRO A 100 6.51 -13.66 23.61
CA PRO A 100 7.07 -14.11 24.90
C PRO A 100 8.59 -14.31 24.86
N HIS A 101 9.19 -14.45 23.67
CA HIS A 101 10.63 -14.59 23.50
C HIS A 101 11.37 -13.26 23.35
N ALA A 102 10.66 -12.12 23.25
CA ALA A 102 11.26 -10.80 23.05
C ALA A 102 12.33 -10.45 24.11
N PRO A 103 12.12 -10.70 25.43
CA PRO A 103 13.12 -10.37 26.45
C PRO A 103 14.47 -11.09 26.24
N TRP A 104 14.46 -12.31 25.71
CA TRP A 104 15.65 -13.09 25.45
C TRP A 104 16.33 -12.71 24.13
N GLY A 105 15.55 -12.22 23.15
CA GLY A 105 16.01 -11.88 21.81
C GLY A 105 16.97 -10.71 21.72
N PHE A 106 17.13 -9.90 22.79
CA PHE A 106 18.11 -8.80 22.81
C PHE A 106 19.57 -9.28 22.87
N GLN A 107 19.82 -10.42 23.48
CA GLN A 107 21.20 -10.90 23.76
C GLN A 107 21.44 -12.33 23.27
N MET A 108 20.38 -13.08 23.01
CA MET A 108 20.49 -14.49 22.60
C MET A 108 19.96 -14.69 21.18
N PRO A 109 20.59 -15.56 20.38
CA PRO A 109 20.09 -15.90 19.05
C PRO A 109 18.81 -16.74 19.16
N VAL A 110 17.65 -16.13 18.97
CA VAL A 110 16.33 -16.79 18.99
C VAL A 110 15.83 -17.20 17.60
N GLY A 111 16.62 -16.91 16.56
CA GLY A 111 16.27 -17.13 15.15
C GLY A 111 15.42 -15.97 14.60
N ILE A 112 15.54 -15.71 13.28
CA ILE A 112 14.96 -14.54 12.61
C ILE A 112 13.43 -14.53 12.68
N GLU A 113 12.79 -15.69 12.81
CA GLU A 113 11.33 -15.86 12.92
C GLU A 113 10.78 -15.57 14.33
N ARG A 114 11.68 -15.31 15.31
CA ARG A 114 11.33 -14.96 16.70
C ARG A 114 12.01 -13.70 17.20
N ALA A 115 12.97 -13.16 16.43
CA ALA A 115 13.72 -11.95 16.78
C ALA A 115 12.86 -10.70 16.51
N ALA A 116 11.81 -10.50 17.32
CA ALA A 116 10.89 -9.37 17.19
C ALA A 116 10.14 -9.13 18.51
N PHE A 117 9.57 -7.92 18.65
CA PHE A 117 8.79 -7.58 19.84
C PHE A 117 7.42 -8.26 19.90
N TYR A 118 6.82 -8.55 18.73
CA TYR A 118 5.49 -9.14 18.62
C TYR A 118 5.51 -10.39 17.75
N SER A 119 4.48 -11.24 17.92
CA SER A 119 4.14 -12.35 17.01
C SER A 119 2.93 -11.96 16.18
N THR A 120 2.94 -12.32 14.89
CA THR A 120 1.85 -12.13 13.93
C THR A 120 0.97 -13.38 13.75
N ASP A 121 1.02 -14.34 14.68
CA ASP A 121 0.15 -15.53 14.67
C ASP A 121 -1.35 -15.18 14.66
N PRO A 122 -1.83 -14.13 15.37
CA PRO A 122 -3.22 -13.70 15.24
C PRO A 122 -3.57 -13.28 13.80
N LEU A 123 -2.71 -12.53 13.12
CA LEU A 123 -2.92 -12.14 11.72
C LEU A 123 -3.02 -13.36 10.80
N LYS A 124 -2.15 -14.34 10.99
CA LYS A 124 -2.16 -15.58 10.23
C LYS A 124 -3.52 -16.27 10.27
N ARG A 125 -4.12 -16.37 11.47
CA ARG A 125 -5.46 -16.94 11.65
C ARG A 125 -6.54 -16.08 10.99
N THR A 126 -6.49 -14.78 11.19
CA THR A 126 -7.46 -13.83 10.61
C THR A 126 -7.45 -13.89 9.08
N LEU A 127 -6.27 -13.94 8.44
CA LEU A 127 -6.17 -14.04 6.98
C LEU A 127 -6.70 -15.38 6.48
N ALA A 128 -6.41 -16.50 7.19
CA ALA A 128 -6.92 -17.81 6.82
C ALA A 128 -8.46 -17.90 6.85
N GLU A 129 -9.10 -17.15 7.75
CA GLU A 129 -10.56 -17.11 7.87
C GLU A 129 -11.24 -16.16 6.85
N LEU A 130 -10.59 -15.05 6.52
CA LEU A 130 -11.19 -13.99 5.72
C LEU A 130 -10.90 -14.08 4.23
N ILE A 131 -9.95 -14.91 3.81
CA ILE A 131 -9.47 -14.98 2.41
C ILE A 131 -9.76 -16.36 1.82
N ASP A 132 -10.40 -16.37 0.66
CA ASP A 132 -10.46 -17.54 -0.21
C ASP A 132 -9.21 -17.59 -1.10
N PHE A 133 -8.19 -18.34 -0.69
CA PHE A 133 -6.94 -18.49 -1.43
C PHE A 133 -7.12 -19.17 -2.79
N LYS A 134 -8.17 -19.95 -2.99
CA LYS A 134 -8.51 -20.52 -4.30
C LYS A 134 -8.99 -19.41 -5.23
N HIS A 135 -9.86 -18.52 -4.73
CA HIS A 135 -10.33 -17.37 -5.48
C HIS A 135 -9.18 -16.37 -5.74
N LEU A 136 -8.32 -16.11 -4.76
CA LEU A 136 -7.12 -15.25 -4.90
C LEU A 136 -6.28 -15.66 -6.12
N ASN A 137 -6.09 -16.95 -6.31
CA ASN A 137 -5.26 -17.52 -7.36
C ASN A 137 -6.04 -17.87 -8.65
N SER A 138 -7.30 -17.50 -8.74
CA SER A 138 -8.14 -17.73 -9.94
C SER A 138 -7.80 -16.82 -11.12
N LYS A 139 -6.92 -15.82 -10.90
CA LYS A 139 -6.48 -14.82 -11.90
C LYS A 139 -7.60 -13.90 -12.44
N THR A 140 -8.73 -13.81 -11.75
CA THR A 140 -9.83 -12.89 -12.11
C THR A 140 -9.45 -11.43 -11.82
N THR A 141 -8.75 -11.20 -10.73
CA THR A 141 -8.13 -9.92 -10.38
C THR A 141 -6.68 -10.20 -10.02
N ARG A 142 -5.73 -9.44 -10.56
CA ARG A 142 -4.31 -9.60 -10.28
C ARG A 142 -3.94 -8.98 -8.93
N LEU A 143 -3.13 -9.67 -8.16
CA LEU A 143 -2.53 -9.15 -6.92
C LEU A 143 -1.02 -9.18 -7.03
N THR A 144 -0.38 -8.07 -6.63
CA THR A 144 1.06 -7.99 -6.43
C THR A 144 1.34 -7.47 -5.04
N VAL A 145 2.18 -8.17 -4.27
CA VAL A 145 2.62 -7.76 -2.94
C VAL A 145 4.13 -7.67 -2.89
N GLY A 146 4.65 -6.63 -2.25
CA GLY A 146 6.08 -6.38 -2.17
C GLY A 146 6.65 -6.68 -0.79
N ALA A 147 7.81 -7.37 -0.74
CA ALA A 147 8.58 -7.59 0.48
C ALA A 147 10.09 -7.52 0.20
N VAL A 148 10.90 -7.27 1.24
CA VAL A 148 12.35 -7.16 1.12
C VAL A 148 13.01 -8.46 1.59
N ASN A 149 13.85 -9.06 0.75
CA ASN A 149 14.66 -10.20 1.15
C ASN A 149 15.70 -9.75 2.20
N VAL A 150 15.70 -10.41 3.35
CA VAL A 150 16.56 -10.01 4.48
C VAL A 150 18.06 -10.22 4.18
N ARG A 151 18.40 -11.19 3.35
CA ARG A 151 19.79 -11.54 3.05
C ARG A 151 20.41 -10.62 2.00
N THR A 152 19.62 -10.25 0.98
CA THR A 152 20.12 -9.45 -0.16
C THR A 152 19.79 -7.97 -0.03
N GLY A 153 18.79 -7.60 0.78
CA GLY A 153 18.25 -6.24 0.86
C GLY A 153 17.45 -5.83 -0.38
N GLU A 154 17.19 -6.75 -1.29
CA GLU A 154 16.48 -6.48 -2.54
C GLU A 154 14.96 -6.60 -2.37
N MET A 155 14.24 -5.72 -3.06
CA MET A 155 12.79 -5.79 -3.16
C MET A 155 12.36 -6.94 -4.07
N ARG A 156 11.45 -7.79 -3.59
CA ARG A 156 10.79 -8.83 -4.38
C ARG A 156 9.29 -8.54 -4.44
N TYR A 157 8.75 -8.61 -5.64
CA TYR A 157 7.31 -8.54 -5.89
C TYR A 157 6.77 -9.94 -6.16
N PHE A 158 5.82 -10.38 -5.35
CA PHE A 158 5.09 -11.64 -5.52
C PHE A 158 3.79 -11.33 -6.25
N ASP A 159 3.52 -12.02 -7.36
CA ASP A 159 2.43 -11.69 -8.28
C ASP A 159 1.61 -12.93 -8.64
N THR A 160 0.29 -12.83 -8.54
CA THR A 160 -0.63 -13.93 -8.92
C THR A 160 -0.56 -14.29 -10.40
N ARG A 161 -0.01 -13.43 -11.26
CA ARG A 161 0.25 -13.74 -12.66
C ARG A 161 1.29 -14.84 -12.79
N ASP A 162 2.32 -14.80 -11.95
CA ASP A 162 3.54 -15.57 -12.12
C ASP A 162 3.64 -16.75 -11.14
N MET A 163 2.94 -16.68 -10.00
CA MET A 163 3.00 -17.70 -8.95
C MET A 163 1.70 -17.79 -8.14
N VAL A 164 1.59 -18.86 -7.34
CA VAL A 164 0.51 -19.03 -6.37
C VAL A 164 0.85 -18.25 -5.10
N LEU A 165 -0.02 -17.36 -4.66
CA LEU A 165 0.14 -16.61 -3.44
C LEU A 165 -0.63 -17.26 -2.29
N GLY A 166 0.05 -17.39 -1.14
CA GLY A 166 -0.52 -17.78 0.15
C GLY A 166 -0.54 -16.61 1.13
N GLN A 167 -1.00 -16.87 2.34
CA GLN A 167 -1.03 -15.86 3.41
C GLN A 167 0.37 -15.36 3.80
N GLU A 168 1.40 -16.20 3.66
CA GLU A 168 2.78 -15.89 3.98
C GLU A 168 3.32 -14.69 3.16
N HIS A 169 2.84 -14.50 1.93
CA HIS A 169 3.25 -13.38 1.09
C HIS A 169 2.74 -12.04 1.62
N ALA A 170 1.45 -11.98 2.02
CA ALA A 170 0.89 -10.78 2.66
C ALA A 170 1.54 -10.52 4.03
N MET A 171 1.79 -11.58 4.81
CA MET A 171 2.47 -11.47 6.11
C MET A 171 3.92 -11.01 5.96
N ALA A 172 4.66 -11.50 4.95
CA ALA A 172 6.03 -11.06 4.66
C ALA A 172 6.08 -9.58 4.31
N SER A 173 5.10 -9.13 3.50
CA SER A 173 4.96 -7.72 3.16
C SER A 173 4.68 -6.81 4.36
N GLY A 174 4.02 -7.32 5.40
CA GLY A 174 3.70 -6.59 6.63
C GLY A 174 4.66 -6.85 7.80
N ALA A 175 5.76 -7.55 7.59
CA ALA A 175 6.73 -7.95 8.63
C ALA A 175 7.74 -6.82 8.93
N LEU A 176 7.29 -5.70 9.50
CA LEU A 176 8.15 -4.54 9.78
C LEU A 176 9.04 -4.76 11.01
N PRO A 177 10.39 -4.86 10.85
CA PRO A 177 11.31 -5.00 11.97
C PRO A 177 11.48 -3.68 12.74
N PRO A 178 11.81 -3.71 14.03
CA PRO A 178 11.90 -4.88 14.91
C PRO A 178 10.55 -5.28 15.51
N GLY A 179 9.45 -4.66 15.09
CA GLY A 179 8.11 -4.95 15.59
C GLY A 179 7.70 -6.39 15.31
N PHE A 180 7.82 -6.81 14.06
CA PHE A 180 7.38 -8.12 13.60
C PHE A 180 8.54 -8.97 13.09
N PRO A 181 8.47 -10.31 13.29
CA PRO A 181 9.52 -11.22 12.84
C PRO A 181 9.51 -11.37 11.30
N ALA A 182 10.66 -11.76 10.75
CA ALA A 182 10.70 -12.12 9.34
C ALA A 182 9.79 -13.32 9.04
N VAL A 183 9.23 -13.33 7.85
CA VAL A 183 8.40 -14.42 7.33
C VAL A 183 9.14 -15.12 6.21
N ARG A 184 9.14 -16.48 6.23
CA ARG A 184 9.72 -17.26 5.14
C ARG A 184 8.74 -17.45 4.00
N VAL A 185 9.24 -17.19 2.80
CA VAL A 185 8.58 -17.51 1.54
C VAL A 185 9.60 -18.28 0.69
N ASP A 186 9.26 -19.49 0.26
CA ASP A 186 10.15 -20.39 -0.51
C ASP A 186 11.52 -20.63 0.18
N GLY A 187 11.55 -20.68 1.52
CA GLY A 187 12.76 -20.87 2.31
C GLY A 187 13.59 -19.62 2.57
N GLU A 188 13.34 -18.51 1.89
CA GLU A 188 14.02 -17.21 2.09
C GLU A 188 13.28 -16.32 3.09
N PRO A 189 14.00 -15.61 3.97
CA PRO A 189 13.39 -14.68 4.94
C PRO A 189 13.09 -13.32 4.33
N TYR A 190 11.90 -12.80 4.61
CA TYR A 190 11.46 -11.49 4.13
C TYR A 190 10.98 -10.58 5.26
N TRP A 191 11.24 -9.30 5.12
CA TRP A 191 10.70 -8.21 5.90
C TRP A 191 9.78 -7.33 5.07
N ASP A 192 9.11 -6.39 5.74
CA ASP A 192 8.18 -5.42 5.17
C ASP A 192 8.78 -4.69 3.96
N GLY A 193 8.03 -4.67 2.88
CA GLY A 193 8.41 -3.98 1.65
C GLY A 193 8.57 -2.47 1.83
N GLY A 194 7.95 -1.88 2.84
CA GLY A 194 8.06 -0.46 3.17
C GLY A 194 9.46 0.00 3.56
N LEU A 195 10.36 -0.94 3.91
CA LEU A 195 11.77 -0.63 4.10
C LEU A 195 12.46 -0.15 2.81
N TYR A 196 11.98 -0.61 1.65
CA TYR A 196 12.56 -0.31 0.35
C TYR A 196 11.62 0.53 -0.53
N SER A 197 10.40 0.06 -0.81
CA SER A 197 9.37 0.76 -1.58
C SER A 197 8.02 0.71 -0.87
N ASN A 198 7.68 1.81 -0.19
CA ASN A 198 6.43 1.89 0.57
C ASN A 198 5.21 2.19 -0.31
N THR A 199 5.42 2.79 -1.49
CA THR A 199 4.37 3.08 -2.48
C THR A 199 4.80 2.46 -3.82
N PRO A 200 4.42 1.20 -4.12
CA PRO A 200 4.97 0.44 -5.23
C PRO A 200 4.35 0.82 -6.60
N VAL A 201 4.32 2.11 -6.94
CA VAL A 201 3.78 2.60 -8.23
C VAL A 201 4.64 2.16 -9.41
N GLU A 202 5.93 1.93 -9.20
CA GLU A 202 6.86 1.46 -10.22
C GLU A 202 6.43 0.11 -10.83
N VAL A 203 5.78 -0.74 -10.05
CA VAL A 203 5.28 -2.05 -10.51
C VAL A 203 4.30 -1.90 -11.67
N VAL A 204 3.41 -0.90 -11.58
CA VAL A 204 2.44 -0.63 -12.64
C VAL A 204 3.11 0.06 -13.83
N LEU A 205 3.93 1.07 -13.55
CA LEU A 205 4.51 1.93 -14.57
C LEU A 205 5.57 1.19 -15.42
N ASP A 206 6.18 0.13 -14.87
CA ASP A 206 7.16 -0.73 -15.55
C ASP A 206 6.57 -2.05 -16.08
N ASP A 207 5.26 -2.32 -15.88
CA ASP A 207 4.64 -3.59 -16.30
C ASP A 207 4.72 -3.83 -17.82
N LYS A 208 4.77 -5.11 -18.18
CA LYS A 208 4.80 -5.55 -19.58
C LYS A 208 3.73 -6.62 -19.83
N PRO A 209 2.97 -6.53 -20.92
CA PRO A 209 2.89 -5.42 -21.89
C PRO A 209 2.26 -4.17 -21.27
N ARG A 210 2.74 -2.97 -21.69
CA ARG A 210 2.17 -1.70 -21.24
C ARG A 210 0.75 -1.52 -21.73
N ARG A 211 -0.09 -0.94 -20.87
CA ARG A 211 -1.51 -0.69 -21.17
C ARG A 211 -1.90 0.71 -20.69
N SER A 212 -2.75 1.37 -21.46
CA SER A 212 -3.42 2.58 -20.95
C SER A 212 -4.24 2.22 -19.73
N SER A 213 -4.08 2.97 -18.66
CA SER A 213 -4.55 2.57 -17.34
C SER A 213 -5.00 3.76 -16.50
N LEU A 214 -6.07 3.56 -15.74
CA LEU A 214 -6.45 4.43 -14.64
C LEU A 214 -5.96 3.79 -13.34
N ILE A 215 -5.09 4.50 -12.62
CA ILE A 215 -4.38 4.04 -11.44
C ILE A 215 -4.77 4.93 -10.27
N PHE A 216 -5.39 4.38 -9.24
CA PHE A 216 -5.62 5.08 -7.97
C PHE A 216 -4.51 4.68 -7.00
N SER A 217 -3.65 5.62 -6.62
CA SER A 217 -2.59 5.43 -5.64
C SER A 217 -2.99 6.06 -4.31
N VAL A 218 -3.26 5.22 -3.32
CA VAL A 218 -3.67 5.67 -1.99
C VAL A 218 -2.44 5.83 -1.10
N ASN A 219 -2.11 7.10 -0.84
CA ASN A 219 -0.94 7.52 -0.08
C ASN A 219 -1.37 7.96 1.31
N MET A 220 -0.67 7.50 2.34
CA MET A 220 -1.04 7.74 3.74
C MET A 220 -0.07 8.65 4.47
N TRP A 221 1.16 8.79 3.96
CA TRP A 221 2.20 9.59 4.59
C TRP A 221 2.33 10.95 3.92
N GLN A 222 2.41 12.01 4.74
CA GLN A 222 2.38 13.40 4.28
C GLN A 222 3.76 13.84 3.80
N PRO A 223 3.95 14.18 2.49
CA PRO A 223 5.23 14.65 1.98
C PRO A 223 5.60 16.04 2.52
N HIS A 224 4.60 16.88 2.77
CA HIS A 224 4.75 18.23 3.31
C HIS A 224 4.32 18.29 4.78
N GLY A 225 4.87 19.21 5.56
CA GLY A 225 4.51 19.38 6.97
C GLY A 225 5.12 20.65 7.53
N SER A 226 4.57 21.13 8.67
CA SER A 226 5.15 22.22 9.45
C SER A 226 6.48 21.82 10.09
N GLU A 227 7.24 22.81 10.52
CA GLU A 227 8.43 22.60 11.33
C GLU A 227 8.04 21.98 12.68
N PRO A 228 8.71 20.89 13.10
CA PRO A 228 8.40 20.24 14.36
C PRO A 228 9.00 21.03 15.54
N GLU A 229 8.21 21.26 16.57
CA GLU A 229 8.58 21.99 17.78
C GLU A 229 8.83 21.08 18.99
N SER A 230 8.54 19.78 18.88
CA SER A 230 8.75 18.80 19.95
C SER A 230 9.38 17.53 19.42
N ILE A 231 10.02 16.74 20.32
CA ILE A 231 10.62 15.45 19.96
C ILE A 231 9.59 14.51 19.31
N TRP A 232 8.36 14.49 19.80
CA TRP A 232 7.29 13.67 19.24
C TRP A 232 6.91 14.09 17.82
N GLN A 233 6.86 15.41 17.56
CA GLN A 233 6.63 15.94 16.22
C GLN A 233 7.80 15.62 15.28
N VAL A 234 9.05 15.66 15.77
CA VAL A 234 10.25 15.24 15.02
C VAL A 234 10.13 13.78 14.59
N LEU A 235 9.76 12.87 15.50
CA LEU A 235 9.58 11.45 15.18
C LEU A 235 8.46 11.23 14.17
N GLY A 236 7.34 11.93 14.32
CA GLY A 236 6.25 11.90 13.35
C GLY A 236 6.67 12.38 11.97
N ARG A 237 7.35 13.53 11.92
CA ARG A 237 7.84 14.12 10.67
C ARG A 237 8.90 13.26 9.99
N GLN A 238 9.78 12.62 10.76
CA GLN A 238 10.76 11.65 10.24
C GLN A 238 10.06 10.51 9.51
N LYS A 239 9.03 9.90 10.11
CA LYS A 239 8.24 8.83 9.47
C LYS A 239 7.57 9.33 8.19
N ASP A 240 6.94 10.51 8.22
CA ASP A 240 6.31 11.11 7.05
C ASP A 240 7.29 11.27 5.88
N ILE A 241 8.47 11.83 6.13
CA ILE A 241 9.53 11.98 5.13
C ILE A 241 10.02 10.63 4.63
N GLN A 242 10.30 9.70 5.53
CA GLN A 242 10.84 8.39 5.20
C GLN A 242 9.92 7.59 4.29
N TYR A 243 8.62 7.57 4.59
CA TYR A 243 7.65 6.73 3.88
C TYR A 243 6.97 7.42 2.69
N ALA A 244 6.99 8.77 2.62
CA ALA A 244 6.44 9.51 1.48
C ALA A 244 7.46 9.77 0.36
N SER A 245 8.76 9.87 0.68
CA SER A 245 9.78 10.49 -0.20
C SER A 245 10.05 9.76 -1.52
N ARG A 246 10.01 8.44 -1.53
CA ARG A 246 10.40 7.66 -2.72
C ARG A 246 9.35 7.65 -3.82
N GLY A 247 8.06 7.69 -3.48
CA GLY A 247 6.98 7.64 -4.45
C GLY A 247 7.03 8.80 -5.46
N LYS A 248 7.34 10.02 -5.00
CA LYS A 248 7.40 11.20 -5.88
C LYS A 248 8.54 11.12 -6.89
N SER A 249 9.73 10.72 -6.46
CA SER A 249 10.90 10.61 -7.35
C SER A 249 10.75 9.47 -8.36
N HIS A 250 10.13 8.34 -7.96
CA HIS A 250 9.84 7.24 -8.88
C HIS A 250 8.85 7.68 -9.97
N VAL A 251 7.77 8.35 -9.60
CA VAL A 251 6.79 8.86 -10.57
C VAL A 251 7.46 9.83 -11.55
N ALA A 252 8.19 10.83 -11.07
CA ALA A 252 8.87 11.81 -11.93
C ALA A 252 9.84 11.15 -12.92
N ARG A 253 10.57 10.12 -12.48
CA ARG A 253 11.45 9.34 -13.37
C ARG A 253 10.65 8.59 -14.44
N GLN A 254 9.53 7.99 -14.06
CA GLN A 254 8.68 7.24 -14.98
C GLN A 254 8.00 8.16 -16.01
N GLU A 255 7.58 9.36 -15.61
CA GLU A 255 7.07 10.38 -16.54
C GLU A 255 8.09 10.68 -17.65
N GLN A 256 9.36 10.89 -17.28
CA GLN A 256 10.44 11.12 -18.26
C GLN A 256 10.63 9.92 -19.19
N ILE A 257 10.67 8.71 -18.66
CA ILE A 257 10.84 7.48 -19.46
C ILE A 257 9.66 7.29 -20.42
N HIS A 258 8.43 7.47 -19.96
CA HIS A 258 7.25 7.33 -20.79
C HIS A 258 7.20 8.41 -21.88
N ARG A 259 7.56 9.65 -21.55
CA ARG A 259 7.68 10.72 -22.55
C ARG A 259 8.69 10.38 -23.64
N LEU A 260 9.88 9.87 -23.29
CA LEU A 260 10.87 9.42 -24.27
C LEU A 260 10.32 8.30 -25.16
N ARG A 261 9.57 7.37 -24.63
CA ARG A 261 8.92 6.29 -25.40
C ARG A 261 7.89 6.84 -26.40
N HIS A 262 7.10 7.85 -26.02
CA HIS A 262 6.18 8.53 -26.93
C HIS A 262 6.94 9.27 -28.05
N VAL A 263 8.03 9.97 -27.72
CA VAL A 263 8.91 10.62 -28.70
C VAL A 263 9.48 9.59 -29.68
N ILE A 264 9.98 8.44 -29.22
CA ILE A 264 10.49 7.36 -30.10
C ILE A 264 9.38 6.89 -31.04
N ARG A 265 8.18 6.71 -30.54
CA ARG A 265 7.05 6.29 -31.36
C ARG A 265 6.68 7.33 -32.41
N GLU A 266 6.58 8.60 -32.02
CA GLU A 266 6.28 9.72 -32.94
C GLU A 266 7.36 9.87 -34.03
N LEU A 267 8.64 9.73 -33.66
CA LEU A 267 9.72 9.72 -34.63
C LEU A 267 9.63 8.52 -35.60
N GLY A 268 9.32 7.33 -35.06
CA GLY A 268 9.14 6.12 -35.87
C GLY A 268 8.02 6.27 -36.90
N MET A 269 6.92 6.94 -36.57
CA MET A 269 5.82 7.20 -37.53
C MET A 269 6.17 8.21 -38.63
N ARG A 270 7.18 9.06 -38.42
CA ARG A 270 7.61 10.07 -39.36
C ARG A 270 8.77 9.60 -40.28
N LEU A 271 9.25 8.36 -40.07
CA LEU A 271 10.28 7.79 -40.93
C LEU A 271 9.73 7.48 -42.33
N PRO A 272 10.58 7.52 -43.38
CA PRO A 272 10.19 7.14 -44.75
C PRO A 272 9.59 5.74 -44.81
N ALA A 273 8.63 5.49 -45.70
CA ALA A 273 7.90 4.24 -45.84
C ALA A 273 8.76 2.96 -46.00
N ALA A 274 9.99 3.10 -46.45
CA ALA A 274 10.97 1.99 -46.57
C ALA A 274 11.67 1.65 -45.24
N ALA A 275 11.75 2.58 -44.31
CA ALA A 275 12.46 2.41 -43.02
C ALA A 275 11.86 1.33 -42.10
N PRO A 276 10.52 1.12 -42.02
CA PRO A 276 9.96 0.08 -41.20
C PRO A 276 10.40 -1.35 -41.55
N ASN A 277 10.95 -1.58 -42.71
CA ASN A 277 11.47 -2.88 -43.15
C ASN A 277 12.94 -3.12 -42.73
N ASP A 278 13.62 -2.11 -42.18
CA ASP A 278 14.97 -2.26 -41.63
C ASP A 278 14.88 -2.86 -40.20
N PRO A 279 15.52 -4.02 -39.96
CA PRO A 279 15.53 -4.66 -38.66
C PRO A 279 16.03 -3.75 -37.52
N ALA A 280 17.04 -2.91 -37.80
CA ALA A 280 17.57 -1.97 -36.80
C ALA A 280 16.53 -0.89 -36.42
N VAL A 281 15.77 -0.41 -37.40
CA VAL A 281 14.67 0.54 -37.16
C VAL A 281 13.55 -0.12 -36.37
N GLN A 282 13.20 -1.38 -36.66
CA GLN A 282 12.19 -2.14 -35.89
C GLN A 282 12.61 -2.31 -34.45
N GLU A 283 13.86 -2.67 -34.18
CA GLU A 283 14.40 -2.80 -32.83
C GLU A 283 14.29 -1.48 -32.05
N LEU A 284 14.69 -0.36 -32.65
CA LEU A 284 14.63 0.96 -32.02
C LEU A 284 13.19 1.42 -31.77
N THR A 285 12.30 1.24 -32.74
CA THR A 285 10.89 1.65 -32.61
C THR A 285 10.08 0.78 -31.65
N ALA A 286 10.53 -0.44 -31.37
CA ALA A 286 9.93 -1.33 -30.37
C ALA A 286 9.99 -0.76 -28.92
N TYR A 287 10.92 0.17 -28.66
CA TYR A 287 10.97 0.91 -27.40
C TYR A 287 9.84 1.95 -27.26
N GLY A 288 9.23 2.37 -28.37
CA GLY A 288 8.13 3.32 -28.39
C GLY A 288 6.82 2.73 -27.87
N CYS A 289 5.96 3.58 -27.31
CA CYS A 289 4.59 3.20 -26.93
C CYS A 289 3.64 4.41 -27.04
N HIS A 290 2.32 4.12 -27.09
CA HIS A 290 1.25 5.13 -27.08
C HIS A 290 0.36 5.01 -25.85
N THR A 291 0.78 4.25 -24.83
CA THR A 291 -0.05 4.06 -23.66
C THR A 291 -0.04 5.30 -22.79
N THR A 292 -1.22 5.75 -22.41
CA THR A 292 -1.40 6.82 -21.43
C THR A 292 -1.86 6.22 -20.10
N MET A 293 -1.16 6.55 -19.03
CA MET A 293 -1.47 6.12 -17.68
C MET A 293 -1.87 7.33 -16.86
N HIS A 294 -3.12 7.33 -16.37
CA HIS A 294 -3.60 8.34 -15.43
C HIS A 294 -3.33 7.86 -14.01
N LEU A 295 -2.47 8.55 -13.29
CA LEU A 295 -2.14 8.27 -11.90
C LEU A 295 -2.87 9.27 -11.00
N VAL A 296 -3.98 8.85 -10.41
CA VAL A 296 -4.76 9.63 -9.44
C VAL A 296 -4.19 9.37 -8.04
N ARG A 297 -3.56 10.38 -7.46
CA ARG A 297 -2.97 10.30 -6.12
C ARG A 297 -4.00 10.74 -5.09
N LEU A 298 -4.46 9.78 -4.30
CA LEU A 298 -5.33 10.01 -3.15
C LEU A 298 -4.45 10.09 -1.90
N LEU A 299 -4.16 11.31 -1.45
CA LEU A 299 -3.42 11.52 -0.21
C LEU A 299 -4.41 11.51 0.96
N SER A 300 -4.14 10.67 1.96
CA SER A 300 -4.98 10.61 3.17
C SER A 300 -5.07 12.00 3.82
N PRO A 301 -6.26 12.54 4.07
CA PRO A 301 -6.39 13.81 4.76
C PRO A 301 -5.72 13.77 6.13
N ARG A 302 -5.14 14.90 6.54
CA ARG A 302 -4.65 15.06 7.91
C ARG A 302 -5.85 15.10 8.86
N LEU A 303 -5.76 14.33 9.93
CA LEU A 303 -6.77 14.38 10.96
C LEU A 303 -6.28 15.23 12.14
N ASP A 304 -7.20 16.01 12.71
CA ASP A 304 -6.94 16.73 13.94
C ASP A 304 -6.50 15.76 15.04
N ARG A 305 -5.40 16.08 15.73
CA ARG A 305 -4.79 15.27 16.82
C ARG A 305 -4.01 14.04 16.38
N GLU A 306 -3.64 13.86 15.10
CA GLU A 306 -2.67 12.85 14.72
C GLU A 306 -1.28 13.18 15.28
N ASP A 307 -0.64 12.19 15.90
CA ASP A 307 0.71 12.28 16.44
C ASP A 307 1.66 11.26 15.76
N HIS A 308 2.85 11.12 16.32
CA HIS A 308 3.88 10.19 15.83
C HIS A 308 3.50 8.71 15.92
N THR A 309 2.40 8.39 16.60
CA THR A 309 1.89 7.02 16.80
C THR A 309 0.67 6.70 15.92
N LYS A 310 0.33 7.59 14.97
CA LYS A 310 -0.83 7.43 14.08
C LYS A 310 -0.89 6.09 13.33
N ASP A 311 0.27 5.50 13.03
CA ASP A 311 0.41 4.21 12.35
C ASP A 311 0.16 2.99 13.25
N ILE A 312 0.08 3.17 14.56
CA ILE A 312 -0.25 2.13 15.55
C ILE A 312 -1.55 2.38 16.31
N ASP A 313 -2.28 3.43 15.98
CA ASP A 313 -3.59 3.74 16.55
C ASP A 313 -4.70 2.88 15.94
N PHE A 314 -4.84 1.66 16.43
CA PHE A 314 -5.92 0.73 16.09
C PHE A 314 -7.16 0.93 16.96
N SER A 315 -7.34 2.08 17.61
CA SER A 315 -8.58 2.40 18.29
C SER A 315 -9.76 2.39 17.33
N ARG A 316 -10.94 2.02 17.82
CA ARG A 316 -12.15 2.01 17.01
C ARG A 316 -12.47 3.40 16.44
N ALA A 317 -12.23 4.45 17.22
CA ALA A 317 -12.40 5.84 16.80
C ALA A 317 -11.42 6.21 15.69
N GLY A 318 -10.13 5.88 15.83
CA GLY A 318 -9.09 6.10 14.84
C GLY A 318 -9.39 5.40 13.51
N ILE A 319 -9.74 4.11 13.55
CA ILE A 319 -10.13 3.33 12.37
C ILE A 319 -11.34 3.97 11.68
N THR A 320 -12.42 4.28 12.43
CA THR A 320 -13.65 4.83 11.84
C THR A 320 -13.41 6.19 11.21
N THR A 321 -12.62 7.05 11.86
CA THR A 321 -12.32 8.39 11.35
C THR A 321 -11.50 8.33 10.07
N ARG A 322 -10.46 7.48 10.02
CA ARG A 322 -9.63 7.29 8.82
C ARG A 322 -10.40 6.66 7.67
N TRP A 323 -11.24 5.68 7.98
CA TRP A 323 -12.12 5.06 6.97
C TRP A 323 -13.03 6.11 6.33
N ARG A 324 -13.72 6.90 7.16
CA ARG A 324 -14.60 7.96 6.69
C ARG A 324 -13.84 9.01 5.86
N ALA A 325 -12.67 9.46 6.34
CA ALA A 325 -11.86 10.44 5.62
C ALA A 325 -11.44 9.94 4.24
N GLY A 326 -10.99 8.69 4.13
CA GLY A 326 -10.66 8.06 2.84
C GLY A 326 -11.86 7.95 1.91
N TYR A 327 -13.02 7.57 2.44
CA TYR A 327 -14.27 7.48 1.69
C TYR A 327 -14.71 8.84 1.13
N GLU A 328 -14.77 9.87 1.97
CA GLU A 328 -15.19 11.21 1.58
C GLU A 328 -14.22 11.84 0.56
N HIS A 329 -12.91 11.65 0.77
CA HIS A 329 -11.89 12.13 -0.17
C HIS A 329 -12.03 11.46 -1.54
N ALA A 330 -12.13 10.14 -1.59
CA ALA A 330 -12.31 9.41 -2.84
C ALA A 330 -13.60 9.80 -3.56
N ARG A 331 -14.71 10.00 -2.84
CA ARG A 331 -15.97 10.47 -3.43
C ARG A 331 -15.84 11.82 -4.13
N ARG A 332 -15.11 12.78 -3.55
CA ARG A 332 -14.86 14.09 -4.18
C ARG A 332 -14.09 13.90 -5.50
N VAL A 333 -12.98 13.16 -5.47
CA VAL A 333 -12.16 12.91 -6.65
C VAL A 333 -12.94 12.17 -7.74
N LEU A 334 -13.80 11.22 -7.36
CA LEU A 334 -14.67 10.51 -8.29
C LEU A 334 -15.74 11.41 -8.94
N ALA A 335 -16.21 12.42 -8.24
CA ALA A 335 -17.14 13.41 -8.80
C ALA A 335 -16.44 14.38 -9.76
N GLU A 336 -15.19 14.74 -9.51
CA GLU A 336 -14.38 15.65 -10.35
C GLU A 336 -13.83 14.96 -11.61
N LYS A 337 -13.59 13.65 -11.56
CA LYS A 337 -13.04 12.82 -12.64
C LYS A 337 -11.84 13.46 -13.36
N PRO A 338 -10.77 13.80 -12.64
CA PRO A 338 -9.64 14.55 -13.20
C PRO A 338 -8.95 13.85 -14.38
N TRP A 339 -9.17 12.54 -14.56
CA TRP A 339 -8.63 11.74 -15.66
C TRP A 339 -9.39 11.90 -16.99
N GLU A 340 -10.54 12.59 -17.00
CA GLU A 340 -11.30 12.91 -18.23
C GLU A 340 -10.79 14.20 -18.89
N CYS A 341 -9.55 14.62 -18.62
CA CYS A 341 -8.91 15.79 -19.22
C CYS A 341 -8.26 15.46 -20.57
N ASP A 342 -8.10 16.47 -21.42
CA ASP A 342 -7.30 16.35 -22.63
C ASP A 342 -5.82 16.17 -22.27
N VAL A 343 -5.17 15.19 -22.93
CA VAL A 343 -3.76 14.84 -22.69
C VAL A 343 -2.94 15.10 -23.93
N ASP A 344 -1.80 15.77 -23.79
CA ASP A 344 -0.81 15.92 -24.85
C ASP A 344 -0.31 14.53 -25.33
N THR A 345 -0.21 14.36 -26.65
CA THR A 345 0.20 13.11 -27.29
C THR A 345 1.58 12.61 -26.86
N LEU A 346 2.44 13.49 -26.35
CA LEU A 346 3.76 13.13 -25.82
C LEU A 346 3.75 12.79 -24.33
N THR A 347 2.60 12.87 -23.66
CA THR A 347 2.48 12.59 -22.22
C THR A 347 2.03 11.15 -22.00
N GLY A 348 2.95 10.31 -21.55
CA GLY A 348 2.66 8.89 -21.29
C GLY A 348 2.17 8.60 -19.87
N VAL A 349 2.46 9.48 -18.90
CA VAL A 349 1.95 9.41 -17.52
C VAL A 349 1.41 10.77 -17.14
N VAL A 350 0.16 10.82 -16.70
CA VAL A 350 -0.52 12.03 -16.22
C VAL A 350 -0.79 11.87 -14.73
N VAL A 351 -0.21 12.73 -13.92
CA VAL A 351 -0.42 12.71 -12.47
C VAL A 351 -1.52 13.69 -12.10
N HIS A 352 -2.53 13.19 -11.39
CA HIS A 352 -3.61 13.99 -10.84
C HIS A 352 -3.46 14.02 -9.32
N GLU A 353 -3.15 15.19 -8.79
CA GLU A 353 -3.14 15.45 -7.35
C GLU A 353 -4.44 16.18 -7.01
N SER A 354 -5.25 15.60 -6.13
CA SER A 354 -6.40 16.32 -5.58
C SER A 354 -5.88 17.45 -4.70
N ALA A 355 -6.33 18.65 -4.92
CA ALA A 355 -6.12 19.75 -3.96
C ALA A 355 -6.84 19.39 -2.65
N ASP A 356 -6.19 19.64 -1.51
CA ASP A 356 -6.72 19.44 -0.15
C ASP A 356 -8.03 20.22 0.10
#